data_fbe4487caeeb16a1ab25ca3950acbd67
#
_entry.id   fbe4487caeeb16a1ab25ca3950acbd67
#
_cell.length_a   1.000
_cell.length_b   1.000
_cell.length_c   1.000
_cell.angle_alpha   90.00
_cell.angle_beta   90.00
_cell.angle_gamma   90.00
#
_symmetry.space_group_name_H-M   'P 1'
#
loop_
_entity.id
_entity.type
_entity.pdbx_description
1 polymer ?
#
loop_
_entity_poly.entity_id
_entity_poly.type
_entity_poly.pdbx_seq_one_letter_code
_entity_poly.pdbx_strand_id
1 'polypeptide(L)'
;MGKIIGIDLGTTNSCVAVVEGGSAIIIPNDKGERTTPSVVAFTDSGERLIGSAAKRQAAVNADRTIASVKRHMGTDWRKTIAGKSYTPQEISAMILRKLKQDAESYLGEPITDAVITVPAYFGDIQRQATKDAGRIAGLNVRRIINEPTSAALAYGLNNGAPQKIMVYDLGGGTFDVSIIEIGEGVIEVLATCGDNHLGGDDFDERIVNFVCDAFQREHHADLHRDLAAMVRVKEAAEQAKKELSVTEMTTISLPFISTVGGQAVHLEQTLTRAKFNELTADLVARTEGPVRSALSDAGIAASELGKVLLVGGSTRIPAVQEKVRQLTGIMPSKSINPDECVAQGAAIQGDTLNEHTTLTNSTGLLLLDVTPLSLAIETVGGVATRVVERNSTLPVHYQQVFTTAGMFQSSVEINVLQGERPMARDNKSIGKFRLKGIRRAMAGVPKIEVTFDIDTNGILTVSARDQDTGRAQSITITADNKMSEDEIQQAIRDAEQYAAQDAFRRDLMDTINQAQHLLAQVSAALNQCSKQLDKDEKKRVKDDEAALRHLIGRAKPDKMTADDLSAIKSAMATLESSSAHLMSLFDPNAQSGGQS
;
A
#
# COMPACT_ATOMS: atom_id res chain seq x y z
N MET A 1 14.34 -0.07 23.11
CA MET A 1 13.18 0.10 22.21
C MET A 1 13.32 -0.91 21.08
N GLY A 2 12.19 -1.47 20.60
CA GLY A 2 12.21 -2.36 19.44
C GLY A 2 12.60 -1.63 18.14
N LYS A 3 12.89 -2.39 17.08
CA LYS A 3 13.16 -1.81 15.75
C LYS A 3 11.92 -1.12 15.21
N ILE A 4 12.12 -0.01 14.48
CA ILE A 4 11.05 0.69 13.73
C ILE A 4 11.18 0.29 12.28
N ILE A 5 10.14 -0.26 11.70
CA ILE A 5 10.12 -0.62 10.27
C ILE A 5 9.63 0.55 9.42
N GLY A 6 10.16 0.63 8.21
CA GLY A 6 9.68 1.55 7.17
C GLY A 6 8.79 0.82 6.19
N ILE A 7 7.59 1.33 5.94
CA ILE A 7 6.61 0.72 5.05
C ILE A 7 6.26 1.68 3.92
N ASP A 8 6.46 1.25 2.69
CA ASP A 8 5.81 1.80 1.52
C ASP A 8 4.48 1.07 1.30
N LEU A 9 3.37 1.76 1.60
CA LEU A 9 2.03 1.26 1.32
C LEU A 9 1.60 1.71 -0.08
N GLY A 10 2.09 1.01 -1.11
CA GLY A 10 1.84 1.36 -2.50
C GLY A 10 0.45 0.97 -3.01
N THR A 11 -0.02 1.60 -4.11
CA THR A 11 -1.29 1.28 -4.75
C THR A 11 -1.31 -0.15 -5.31
N THR A 12 -0.26 -0.54 -6.03
CA THR A 12 -0.15 -1.84 -6.71
C THR A 12 0.69 -2.83 -5.90
N ASN A 13 1.83 -2.39 -5.39
CA ASN A 13 2.73 -3.20 -4.57
C ASN A 13 3.14 -2.41 -3.34
N SER A 14 3.32 -3.10 -2.22
CA SER A 14 3.83 -2.56 -0.97
C SER A 14 5.18 -3.19 -0.64
N CYS A 15 5.99 -2.46 0.12
CA CYS A 15 7.35 -2.87 0.47
C CYS A 15 7.64 -2.54 1.95
N VAL A 16 8.44 -3.36 2.62
CA VAL A 16 8.86 -3.13 4.00
C VAL A 16 10.38 -3.20 4.12
N ALA A 17 10.95 -2.31 4.91
CA ALA A 17 12.38 -2.21 5.14
C ALA A 17 12.70 -1.99 6.62
N VAL A 18 13.92 -2.29 6.99
CA VAL A 18 14.47 -2.03 8.33
C VAL A 18 15.91 -1.57 8.20
N VAL A 19 16.42 -0.84 9.18
CA VAL A 19 17.85 -0.53 9.27
C VAL A 19 18.55 -1.63 10.08
N GLU A 20 19.54 -2.27 9.47
CA GLU A 20 20.43 -3.25 10.10
C GLU A 20 21.87 -3.04 9.63
N GLY A 21 22.80 -3.14 10.56
CA GLY A 21 24.22 -2.98 10.25
C GLY A 21 24.60 -1.65 9.60
N GLY A 22 23.84 -0.58 9.89
CA GLY A 22 24.08 0.75 9.31
C GLY A 22 23.57 0.91 7.87
N SER A 23 22.68 0.03 7.40
CA SER A 23 22.08 0.09 6.06
C SER A 23 20.59 -0.21 6.09
N ALA A 24 19.82 0.45 5.23
CA ALA A 24 18.41 0.14 5.05
C ALA A 24 18.25 -1.10 4.15
N ILE A 25 17.66 -2.15 4.69
CA ILE A 25 17.50 -3.45 4.04
C ILE A 25 16.01 -3.70 3.78
N ILE A 26 15.69 -4.14 2.56
CA ILE A 26 14.34 -4.61 2.23
C ILE A 26 14.11 -5.99 2.83
N ILE A 27 13.04 -6.13 3.56
CA ILE A 27 12.58 -7.40 4.12
C ILE A 27 11.76 -8.14 3.05
N PRO A 28 12.19 -9.36 2.64
CA PRO A 28 11.41 -10.16 1.71
C PRO A 28 10.15 -10.72 2.39
N ASN A 29 9.10 -10.95 1.60
CA ASN A 29 7.90 -11.63 2.08
C ASN A 29 8.13 -13.15 2.23
N ASP A 30 7.11 -13.89 2.67
CA ASP A 30 7.13 -15.35 2.87
C ASP A 30 7.39 -16.17 1.58
N LYS A 31 7.41 -15.53 0.41
CA LYS A 31 7.78 -16.11 -0.89
C LYS A 31 9.19 -15.74 -1.35
N GLY A 32 9.92 -14.95 -0.56
CA GLY A 32 11.22 -14.40 -0.93
C GLY A 32 11.14 -13.22 -1.91
N GLU A 33 9.93 -12.69 -2.19
CA GLU A 33 9.74 -11.52 -3.04
C GLU A 33 10.01 -10.24 -2.24
N ARG A 34 10.65 -9.25 -2.85
CA ARG A 34 11.02 -7.98 -2.20
C ARG A 34 9.87 -6.97 -2.12
N THR A 35 8.78 -7.24 -2.84
CA THR A 35 7.54 -6.47 -2.80
C THR A 35 6.36 -7.41 -2.62
N THR A 36 5.29 -6.93 -2.00
CA THR A 36 4.04 -7.66 -1.79
C THR A 36 2.92 -6.97 -2.57
N PRO A 37 2.21 -7.64 -3.48
CA PRO A 37 1.05 -7.06 -4.15
C PRO A 37 0.03 -6.52 -3.16
N SER A 38 -0.45 -5.29 -3.37
CA SER A 38 -1.47 -4.63 -2.54
C SER A 38 -2.87 -5.15 -2.86
N VAL A 39 -3.03 -6.47 -2.77
CA VAL A 39 -4.26 -7.20 -3.11
C VAL A 39 -4.73 -8.01 -1.91
N VAL A 40 -6.03 -7.93 -1.63
CA VAL A 40 -6.70 -8.70 -0.57
C VAL A 40 -7.85 -9.47 -1.18
N ALA A 41 -8.00 -10.75 -0.85
CA ALA A 41 -9.11 -11.58 -1.27
C ALA A 41 -9.72 -12.35 -0.09
N PHE A 42 -10.99 -12.68 -0.22
CA PHE A 42 -11.74 -13.44 0.78
C PHE A 42 -12.25 -14.71 0.14
N THR A 43 -11.88 -15.87 0.66
CA THR A 43 -12.36 -17.16 0.20
C THR A 43 -13.81 -17.42 0.61
N ASP A 44 -14.44 -18.44 0.04
CA ASP A 44 -15.77 -18.89 0.47
C ASP A 44 -15.82 -19.35 1.93
N SER A 45 -14.71 -19.87 2.43
CA SER A 45 -14.54 -20.29 3.83
C SER A 45 -14.29 -19.13 4.80
N GLY A 46 -14.17 -17.88 4.29
CA GLY A 46 -13.90 -16.67 5.07
C GLY A 46 -12.41 -16.46 5.38
N GLU A 47 -11.51 -17.24 4.79
CA GLU A 47 -10.07 -17.01 4.87
C GLU A 47 -9.69 -15.74 4.11
N ARG A 48 -8.70 -15.01 4.62
CA ARG A 48 -8.15 -13.81 4.01
C ARG A 48 -6.81 -14.11 3.35
N LEU A 49 -6.78 -13.94 2.05
CA LEU A 49 -5.55 -14.04 1.26
C LEU A 49 -5.01 -12.63 1.00
N ILE A 50 -3.70 -12.45 1.14
CA ILE A 50 -3.05 -11.15 0.93
C ILE A 50 -1.85 -11.36 0.00
N GLY A 51 -1.56 -10.33 -0.81
CA GLY A 51 -0.40 -10.33 -1.69
C GLY A 51 -0.53 -11.28 -2.88
N SER A 52 0.54 -11.99 -3.19
CA SER A 52 0.62 -12.90 -4.35
C SER A 52 -0.41 -14.03 -4.29
N ALA A 53 -0.80 -14.48 -3.08
CA ALA A 53 -1.85 -15.49 -2.93
C ALA A 53 -3.23 -14.96 -3.36
N ALA A 54 -3.57 -13.71 -2.94
CA ALA A 54 -4.79 -13.04 -3.35
C ALA A 54 -4.82 -12.76 -4.86
N LYS A 55 -3.70 -12.29 -5.42
CA LYS A 55 -3.59 -11.98 -6.86
C LYS A 55 -3.79 -13.22 -7.73
N ARG A 56 -3.15 -14.36 -7.41
CA ARG A 56 -3.24 -15.58 -8.20
C ARG A 56 -4.65 -16.17 -8.35
N GLN A 57 -5.51 -15.98 -7.36
CA GLN A 57 -6.88 -16.50 -7.39
C GLN A 57 -7.93 -15.47 -7.86
N ALA A 58 -7.51 -14.23 -8.19
CA ALA A 58 -8.40 -13.12 -8.50
C ALA A 58 -9.38 -13.42 -9.65
N ALA A 59 -8.94 -14.14 -10.70
CA ALA A 59 -9.78 -14.47 -11.83
C ALA A 59 -10.96 -15.40 -11.48
N VAL A 60 -10.78 -16.31 -10.51
CA VAL A 60 -11.83 -17.25 -10.09
C VAL A 60 -12.66 -16.72 -8.91
N ASN A 61 -12.27 -15.60 -8.32
CA ASN A 61 -12.90 -15.01 -7.14
C ASN A 61 -12.91 -13.46 -7.22
N ALA A 62 -13.26 -12.95 -8.40
CA ALA A 62 -13.19 -11.51 -8.71
C ALA A 62 -14.05 -10.64 -7.79
N ASP A 63 -15.25 -11.09 -7.44
CA ASP A 63 -16.18 -10.35 -6.58
C ASP A 63 -15.66 -10.10 -5.17
N ARG A 64 -14.79 -10.97 -4.67
CA ARG A 64 -14.24 -10.93 -3.32
C ARG A 64 -12.76 -10.58 -3.28
N THR A 65 -12.21 -10.13 -4.41
CA THR A 65 -10.82 -9.67 -4.52
C THR A 65 -10.78 -8.15 -4.68
N ILE A 66 -9.94 -7.49 -3.88
CA ILE A 66 -9.81 -6.05 -3.84
C ILE A 66 -8.35 -5.71 -4.17
N ALA A 67 -8.15 -4.90 -5.20
CA ALA A 67 -6.88 -4.32 -5.59
C ALA A 67 -6.98 -2.79 -5.60
N SER A 68 -5.84 -2.10 -5.63
CA SER A 68 -5.72 -0.64 -5.75
C SER A 68 -6.54 0.16 -4.72
N VAL A 69 -6.76 -0.40 -3.52
CA VAL A 69 -7.59 0.21 -2.47
C VAL A 69 -7.09 1.59 -2.03
N LYS A 70 -5.79 1.87 -2.17
CA LYS A 70 -5.18 3.15 -1.82
C LYS A 70 -5.82 4.33 -2.57
N ARG A 71 -6.32 4.13 -3.79
CA ARG A 71 -7.07 5.15 -4.56
C ARG A 71 -8.38 5.60 -3.89
N HIS A 72 -8.89 4.83 -2.95
CA HIS A 72 -10.12 5.10 -2.20
C HIS A 72 -9.87 5.63 -0.79
N MET A 73 -8.59 5.81 -0.39
CA MET A 73 -8.28 6.33 0.94
C MET A 73 -8.88 7.72 1.15
N GLY A 74 -9.51 7.91 2.30
CA GLY A 74 -10.17 9.17 2.64
C GLY A 74 -11.49 9.44 1.91
N THR A 75 -12.07 8.43 1.27
CA THR A 75 -13.41 8.48 0.65
C THR A 75 -14.41 7.62 1.41
N ASP A 76 -15.68 7.68 1.03
CA ASP A 76 -16.79 6.88 1.56
C ASP A 76 -16.92 5.50 0.88
N TRP A 77 -15.96 5.12 0.04
CA TRP A 77 -15.95 3.82 -0.62
C TRP A 77 -16.04 2.67 0.38
N ARG A 78 -16.88 1.70 0.04
CA ARG A 78 -17.02 0.48 0.83
C ARG A 78 -17.20 -0.73 -0.09
N LYS A 79 -16.70 -1.87 0.36
CA LYS A 79 -16.92 -3.16 -0.31
C LYS A 79 -17.60 -4.13 0.65
N THR A 80 -18.77 -4.60 0.29
CA THR A 80 -19.47 -5.63 1.08
C THR A 80 -19.08 -7.01 0.61
N ILE A 81 -18.58 -7.84 1.54
CA ILE A 81 -18.15 -9.22 1.29
C ILE A 81 -18.73 -10.09 2.41
N ALA A 82 -19.47 -11.13 2.05
CA ALA A 82 -20.11 -12.05 2.99
C ALA A 82 -20.94 -11.34 4.09
N GLY A 83 -21.63 -10.26 3.72
CA GLY A 83 -22.48 -9.47 4.63
C GLY A 83 -21.73 -8.45 5.50
N LYS A 84 -20.40 -8.44 5.50
CA LYS A 84 -19.59 -7.41 6.18
C LYS A 84 -19.13 -6.35 5.19
N SER A 85 -19.30 -5.07 5.56
CA SER A 85 -18.84 -3.93 4.78
C SER A 85 -17.45 -3.52 5.25
N TYR A 86 -16.50 -3.40 4.32
CA TYR A 86 -15.10 -3.03 4.59
C TYR A 86 -14.80 -1.64 4.05
N THR A 87 -14.09 -0.85 4.84
CA THR A 87 -13.54 0.46 4.47
C THR A 87 -12.16 0.33 3.80
N PRO A 88 -11.67 1.36 3.10
CA PRO A 88 -10.31 1.37 2.58
C PRO A 88 -9.26 1.18 3.67
N GLN A 89 -9.49 1.75 4.87
CA GLN A 89 -8.61 1.61 6.03
C GLN A 89 -8.50 0.16 6.51
N GLU A 90 -9.62 -0.56 6.62
CA GLU A 90 -9.63 -1.97 7.03
C GLU A 90 -8.91 -2.87 6.01
N ILE A 91 -9.10 -2.64 4.71
CA ILE A 91 -8.40 -3.40 3.67
C ILE A 91 -6.90 -3.08 3.66
N SER A 92 -6.54 -1.80 3.78
CA SER A 92 -5.12 -1.39 3.88
C SER A 92 -4.46 -1.96 5.15
N ALA A 93 -5.19 -2.02 6.26
CA ALA A 93 -4.70 -2.63 7.49
C ALA A 93 -4.37 -4.11 7.35
N MET A 94 -5.09 -4.86 6.51
CA MET A 94 -4.76 -6.27 6.22
C MET A 94 -3.42 -6.39 5.50
N ILE A 95 -3.14 -5.48 4.55
CA ILE A 95 -1.85 -5.41 3.85
C ILE A 95 -0.73 -5.06 4.85
N LEU A 96 -0.93 -4.01 5.65
CA LEU A 96 0.04 -3.57 6.66
C LEU A 96 0.34 -4.67 7.69
N ARG A 97 -0.68 -5.43 8.10
CA ARG A 97 -0.50 -6.57 9.00
C ARG A 97 0.34 -7.68 8.39
N LYS A 98 0.15 -7.97 7.10
CA LYS A 98 0.99 -8.94 6.37
C LYS A 98 2.45 -8.48 6.35
N LEU A 99 2.72 -7.22 6.03
CA LEU A 99 4.07 -6.67 6.03
C LEU A 99 4.71 -6.68 7.43
N LYS A 100 3.92 -6.39 8.48
CA LYS A 100 4.34 -6.54 9.87
C LYS A 100 4.74 -7.98 10.19
N GLN A 101 3.91 -8.96 9.83
CA GLN A 101 4.19 -10.39 10.05
C GLN A 101 5.44 -10.85 9.31
N ASP A 102 5.66 -10.39 8.07
CA ASP A 102 6.87 -10.69 7.33
C ASP A 102 8.10 -10.11 8.03
N ALA A 103 7.99 -8.88 8.55
CA ALA A 103 9.05 -8.23 9.31
C ALA A 103 9.35 -8.98 10.63
N GLU A 104 8.33 -9.37 11.38
CA GLU A 104 8.47 -10.14 12.62
C GLU A 104 9.10 -11.51 12.36
N SER A 105 8.72 -12.17 11.26
CA SER A 105 9.29 -13.46 10.87
C SER A 105 10.76 -13.34 10.47
N TYR A 106 11.13 -12.27 9.76
CA TYR A 106 12.50 -12.00 9.34
C TYR A 106 13.40 -11.63 10.52
N LEU A 107 12.90 -10.76 11.42
CA LEU A 107 13.68 -10.22 12.54
C LEU A 107 13.72 -11.13 13.77
N GLY A 108 12.76 -12.07 13.88
CA GLY A 108 12.64 -12.96 15.04
C GLY A 108 12.14 -12.25 16.32
N GLU A 109 11.61 -11.04 16.20
CA GLU A 109 11.11 -10.23 17.32
C GLU A 109 9.79 -9.52 16.96
N PRO A 110 8.93 -9.22 17.96
CA PRO A 110 7.68 -8.48 17.74
C PRO A 110 7.97 -7.04 17.25
N ILE A 111 7.19 -6.57 16.30
CA ILE A 111 7.26 -5.21 15.78
C ILE A 111 6.02 -4.43 16.20
N THR A 112 6.23 -3.31 16.89
CA THR A 112 5.18 -2.42 17.37
C THR A 112 5.13 -1.09 16.65
N ASP A 113 6.26 -0.62 16.12
CA ASP A 113 6.43 0.74 15.62
C ASP A 113 6.77 0.75 14.12
N ALA A 114 6.17 1.71 13.39
CA ALA A 114 6.41 1.87 11.97
C ALA A 114 6.41 3.34 11.54
N VAL A 115 7.15 3.61 10.47
CA VAL A 115 7.00 4.79 9.62
C VAL A 115 6.29 4.34 8.34
N ILE A 116 5.21 5.01 7.96
CA ILE A 116 4.41 4.64 6.77
C ILE A 116 4.42 5.79 5.79
N THR A 117 4.60 5.48 4.50
CA THR A 117 4.65 6.49 3.45
C THR A 117 3.28 6.79 2.86
N VAL A 118 3.14 8.01 2.35
CA VAL A 118 1.97 8.47 1.59
C VAL A 118 2.44 9.29 0.39
N PRO A 119 1.67 9.37 -0.69
CA PRO A 119 1.90 10.33 -1.76
C PRO A 119 2.03 11.75 -1.22
N ALA A 120 2.93 12.56 -1.79
CA ALA A 120 3.13 13.92 -1.31
C ALA A 120 1.86 14.78 -1.44
N TYR A 121 1.06 14.51 -2.46
CA TYR A 121 -0.18 15.24 -2.77
C TYR A 121 -1.43 14.68 -2.05
N PHE A 122 -1.24 13.74 -1.08
CA PHE A 122 -2.33 13.33 -0.18
C PHE A 122 -2.73 14.47 0.74
N GLY A 123 -4.04 14.77 0.79
CA GLY A 123 -4.61 15.69 1.76
C GLY A 123 -4.72 15.08 3.16
N ASP A 124 -5.06 15.91 4.14
CA ASP A 124 -5.14 15.56 5.57
C ASP A 124 -6.01 14.33 5.85
N ILE A 125 -7.17 14.25 5.18
CA ILE A 125 -8.11 13.13 5.30
C ILE A 125 -7.46 11.79 4.92
N GLN A 126 -6.68 11.77 3.82
CA GLN A 126 -6.01 10.57 3.32
C GLN A 126 -4.85 10.16 4.23
N ARG A 127 -4.10 11.14 4.77
CA ARG A 127 -3.02 10.93 5.74
C ARG A 127 -3.55 10.32 7.03
N GLN A 128 -4.63 10.89 7.58
CA GLN A 128 -5.27 10.35 8.78
C GLN A 128 -5.81 8.93 8.54
N ALA A 129 -6.46 8.68 7.40
CA ALA A 129 -6.94 7.35 7.05
C ALA A 129 -5.80 6.31 6.96
N THR A 130 -4.63 6.71 6.46
CA THR A 130 -3.44 5.85 6.42
C THR A 130 -2.91 5.56 7.84
N LYS A 131 -2.89 6.57 8.71
CA LYS A 131 -2.52 6.42 10.13
C LYS A 131 -3.46 5.48 10.86
N ASP A 132 -4.77 5.60 10.61
CA ASP A 132 -5.80 4.73 11.20
C ASP A 132 -5.65 3.28 10.70
N ALA A 133 -5.34 3.07 9.41
CA ALA A 133 -5.02 1.74 8.88
C ALA A 133 -3.82 1.10 9.58
N GLY A 134 -2.78 1.87 9.89
CA GLY A 134 -1.64 1.42 10.68
C GLY A 134 -2.05 0.98 12.10
N ARG A 135 -2.88 1.78 12.77
CA ARG A 135 -3.42 1.45 14.12
C ARG A 135 -4.26 0.17 14.08
N ILE A 136 -5.13 0.00 13.09
CA ILE A 136 -5.94 -1.22 12.90
C ILE A 136 -5.05 -2.45 12.64
N ALA A 137 -3.91 -2.26 11.98
CA ALA A 137 -2.92 -3.31 11.78
C ALA A 137 -2.13 -3.67 13.06
N GLY A 138 -2.33 -2.95 14.16
CA GLY A 138 -1.58 -3.12 15.40
C GLY A 138 -0.18 -2.50 15.35
N LEU A 139 -0.02 -1.41 14.59
CA LEU A 139 1.20 -0.64 14.50
C LEU A 139 1.01 0.74 15.17
N ASN A 140 1.96 1.12 15.99
CA ASN A 140 2.12 2.50 16.43
C ASN A 140 2.81 3.29 15.31
N VAL A 141 2.04 4.11 14.58
CA VAL A 141 2.56 4.91 13.48
C VAL A 141 3.32 6.12 14.03
N ARG A 142 4.64 5.98 14.12
CA ARG A 142 5.54 7.00 14.66
C ARG A 142 5.60 8.25 13.78
N ARG A 143 5.53 8.05 12.46
CA ARG A 143 5.49 9.14 11.48
C ARG A 143 4.78 8.69 10.20
N ILE A 144 4.05 9.63 9.58
CA ILE A 144 3.67 9.57 8.17
C ILE A 144 4.67 10.44 7.41
N ILE A 145 5.29 9.89 6.36
CA ILE A 145 6.29 10.59 5.53
C ILE A 145 5.88 10.55 4.07
N ASN A 146 6.19 11.60 3.31
CA ASN A 146 5.92 11.65 1.88
C ASN A 146 6.83 10.71 1.09
N GLU A 147 6.29 10.00 0.09
CA GLU A 147 7.01 9.07 -0.77
C GLU A 147 8.24 9.71 -1.44
N PRO A 148 8.16 10.88 -2.09
CA PRO A 148 9.34 11.52 -2.69
C PRO A 148 10.38 11.96 -1.66
N THR A 149 9.95 12.38 -0.47
CA THR A 149 10.85 12.74 0.63
C THR A 149 11.58 11.50 1.15
N SER A 150 10.88 10.39 1.27
CA SER A 150 11.44 9.10 1.63
C SER A 150 12.47 8.62 0.61
N ALA A 151 12.17 8.73 -0.69
CA ALA A 151 13.11 8.41 -1.76
C ALA A 151 14.37 9.28 -1.74
N ALA A 152 14.22 10.59 -1.43
CA ALA A 152 15.32 11.51 -1.25
C ALA A 152 16.22 11.13 -0.05
N LEU A 153 15.62 10.65 1.04
CA LEU A 153 16.36 10.10 2.19
C LEU A 153 17.23 8.90 1.78
N ALA A 154 16.65 7.94 1.07
CA ALA A 154 17.38 6.77 0.59
C ALA A 154 18.54 7.14 -0.35
N TYR A 155 18.35 8.19 -1.15
CA TYR A 155 19.38 8.72 -2.04
C TYR A 155 20.43 9.54 -1.29
N GLY A 156 20.01 10.45 -0.41
CA GLY A 156 20.83 11.51 0.17
C GLY A 156 21.89 11.02 1.14
N LEU A 157 21.65 9.94 1.87
CA LEU A 157 22.64 9.36 2.79
C LEU A 157 23.95 8.93 2.11
N ASN A 158 23.88 8.65 0.80
CA ASN A 158 25.04 8.17 0.04
C ASN A 158 25.73 9.28 -0.78
N ASN A 159 25.20 10.51 -0.80
CA ASN A 159 25.63 11.57 -1.71
C ASN A 159 25.71 12.92 -0.99
N GLY A 160 26.74 13.12 -0.18
CA GLY A 160 26.89 14.25 0.76
C GLY A 160 27.16 15.64 0.18
N ALA A 161 27.13 15.87 -1.14
CA ALA A 161 27.29 17.20 -1.72
C ALA A 161 25.95 17.94 -1.79
N PRO A 162 25.85 19.23 -1.37
CA PRO A 162 24.64 20.02 -1.50
C PRO A 162 24.15 20.07 -2.94
N GLN A 163 22.88 19.76 -3.17
CA GLN A 163 22.28 19.76 -4.51
C GLN A 163 20.76 19.89 -4.46
N LYS A 164 20.20 20.47 -5.51
CA LYS A 164 18.75 20.47 -5.75
C LYS A 164 18.41 19.29 -6.66
N ILE A 165 17.44 18.48 -6.26
CA ILE A 165 16.99 17.31 -7.01
C ILE A 165 15.50 17.42 -7.31
N MET A 166 15.09 16.80 -8.41
CA MET A 166 13.67 16.51 -8.66
C MET A 166 13.43 15.03 -8.38
N VAL A 167 12.44 14.74 -7.57
CA VAL A 167 11.88 13.40 -7.44
C VAL A 167 10.61 13.34 -8.27
N TYR A 168 10.59 12.48 -9.27
CA TYR A 168 9.46 12.23 -10.17
C TYR A 168 8.91 10.84 -9.86
N ASP A 169 7.82 10.81 -9.13
CA ASP A 169 7.20 9.57 -8.64
C ASP A 169 5.93 9.28 -9.43
N LEU A 170 5.97 8.27 -10.30
CA LEU A 170 4.82 7.75 -11.04
C LEU A 170 4.57 6.32 -10.61
N GLY A 171 3.70 6.16 -9.62
CA GLY A 171 3.31 4.88 -9.05
C GLY A 171 2.22 4.17 -9.85
N GLY A 172 1.50 3.25 -9.18
CA GLY A 172 0.37 2.55 -9.78
C GLY A 172 -0.89 3.40 -9.89
N GLY A 173 -1.10 4.36 -8.96
CA GLY A 173 -2.34 5.12 -8.87
C GLY A 173 -2.18 6.62 -8.73
N THR A 174 -0.99 7.11 -8.41
CA THR A 174 -0.69 8.52 -8.15
C THR A 174 0.56 8.96 -8.88
N PHE A 175 0.61 10.25 -9.18
CA PHE A 175 1.77 10.94 -9.71
C PHE A 175 2.12 12.11 -8.80
N ASP A 176 3.38 12.14 -8.33
CA ASP A 176 3.93 13.23 -7.54
C ASP A 176 5.25 13.70 -8.13
N VAL A 177 5.49 15.01 -8.06
CA VAL A 177 6.77 15.61 -8.35
C VAL A 177 7.15 16.55 -7.24
N SER A 178 8.36 16.39 -6.69
CA SER A 178 8.87 17.23 -5.62
C SER A 178 10.25 17.77 -5.99
N ILE A 179 10.46 19.04 -5.69
CA ILE A 179 11.77 19.69 -5.76
C ILE A 179 12.34 19.72 -4.37
N ILE A 180 13.50 19.12 -4.18
CA ILE A 180 14.10 18.89 -2.87
C ILE A 180 15.53 19.39 -2.89
N GLU A 181 15.90 20.16 -1.86
CA GLU A 181 17.28 20.55 -1.60
C GLU A 181 17.89 19.62 -0.55
N ILE A 182 19.03 19.06 -0.85
CA ILE A 182 19.80 18.16 0.02
C ILE A 182 21.12 18.84 0.32
N GLY A 183 21.48 18.98 1.60
CA GLY A 183 22.77 19.52 1.98
C GLY A 183 22.97 19.58 3.51
N GLU A 184 24.20 19.42 3.97
CA GLU A 184 24.66 19.64 5.36
C GLU A 184 23.76 19.02 6.46
N GLY A 185 23.23 17.81 6.22
CA GLY A 185 22.34 17.15 7.18
C GLY A 185 20.88 17.63 7.13
N VAL A 186 20.49 18.42 6.13
CA VAL A 186 19.13 18.89 5.91
C VAL A 186 18.59 18.35 4.58
N ILE A 187 17.37 17.85 4.60
CA ILE A 187 16.58 17.54 3.41
C ILE A 187 15.35 18.43 3.48
N GLU A 188 15.28 19.39 2.59
CA GLU A 188 14.21 20.39 2.53
C GLU A 188 13.42 20.23 1.22
N VAL A 189 12.11 20.03 1.35
CA VAL A 189 11.18 20.07 0.21
C VAL A 189 10.89 21.55 -0.09
N LEU A 190 11.28 22.01 -1.26
CA LEU A 190 11.01 23.39 -1.70
C LEU A 190 9.61 23.53 -2.28
N ALA A 191 9.16 22.56 -3.05
CA ALA A 191 7.82 22.51 -3.60
C ALA A 191 7.40 21.07 -3.95
N THR A 192 6.09 20.82 -3.90
CA THR A 192 5.49 19.57 -4.37
C THR A 192 4.22 19.85 -5.17
N CYS A 193 3.98 19.04 -6.20
CA CYS A 193 2.76 19.07 -7.00
C CYS A 193 2.45 17.66 -7.49
N GLY A 194 1.18 17.35 -7.78
CA GLY A 194 0.84 15.98 -8.19
C GLY A 194 -0.56 15.84 -8.78
N ASP A 195 -0.89 14.57 -9.09
CA ASP A 195 -2.20 14.13 -9.55
C ASP A 195 -2.54 12.78 -8.89
N ASN A 196 -3.47 12.79 -7.95
CA ASN A 196 -3.89 11.61 -7.18
C ASN A 196 -4.66 10.58 -8.00
N HIS A 197 -4.91 10.84 -9.29
CA HIS A 197 -5.65 9.99 -10.21
C HIS A 197 -4.90 9.76 -11.52
N LEU A 198 -3.56 9.70 -11.47
CA LEU A 198 -2.69 9.38 -12.58
C LEU A 198 -1.65 8.35 -12.14
N GLY A 199 -1.63 7.17 -12.75
CA GLY A 199 -0.66 6.14 -12.43
C GLY A 199 -0.74 4.94 -13.38
N GLY A 200 0.02 3.90 -13.10
CA GLY A 200 0.13 2.69 -13.91
C GLY A 200 -1.19 2.00 -14.24
N ASP A 201 -2.16 2.06 -13.31
CA ASP A 201 -3.50 1.50 -13.52
C ASP A 201 -4.23 2.21 -14.68
N ASP A 202 -3.99 3.51 -14.88
CA ASP A 202 -4.58 4.28 -15.98
C ASP A 202 -3.96 3.88 -17.33
N PHE A 203 -2.64 3.60 -17.34
CA PHE A 203 -1.97 3.04 -18.52
C PHE A 203 -2.48 1.65 -18.87
N ASP A 204 -2.70 0.80 -17.85
CA ASP A 204 -3.30 -0.53 -18.04
C ASP A 204 -4.71 -0.44 -18.61
N GLU A 205 -5.53 0.49 -18.12
CA GLU A 205 -6.89 0.70 -18.60
C GLU A 205 -6.94 1.07 -20.09
N ARG A 206 -5.93 1.81 -20.61
CA ARG A 206 -5.81 2.08 -22.06
C ARG A 206 -5.61 0.80 -22.87
N ILE A 207 -4.77 -0.12 -22.36
CA ILE A 207 -4.55 -1.42 -22.99
C ILE A 207 -5.81 -2.28 -22.90
N VAL A 208 -6.45 -2.32 -21.72
CA VAL A 208 -7.71 -3.05 -21.49
C VAL A 208 -8.76 -2.62 -22.49
N ASN A 209 -9.00 -1.32 -22.63
CA ASN A 209 -9.99 -0.78 -23.58
C ASN A 209 -9.64 -1.14 -25.02
N PHE A 210 -8.37 -0.98 -25.42
CA PHE A 210 -7.91 -1.35 -26.77
C PHE A 210 -8.18 -2.83 -27.07
N VAL A 211 -7.89 -3.72 -26.13
CA VAL A 211 -8.05 -5.17 -26.28
C VAL A 211 -9.53 -5.57 -26.28
N CYS A 212 -10.35 -5.01 -25.36
CA CYS A 212 -11.78 -5.27 -25.31
C CYS A 212 -12.50 -4.78 -26.57
N ASP A 213 -12.14 -3.61 -27.09
CA ASP A 213 -12.68 -3.08 -28.35
C ASP A 213 -12.31 -3.97 -29.56
N ALA A 214 -11.09 -4.50 -29.58
CA ALA A 214 -10.66 -5.43 -30.62
C ALA A 214 -11.49 -6.73 -30.55
N PHE A 215 -11.63 -7.32 -29.36
CA PHE A 215 -12.43 -8.51 -29.14
C PHE A 215 -13.91 -8.33 -29.52
N GLN A 216 -14.50 -7.18 -29.15
CA GLN A 216 -15.90 -6.87 -29.48
C GLN A 216 -16.11 -6.76 -30.99
N ARG A 217 -15.15 -6.18 -31.73
CA ARG A 217 -15.22 -6.09 -33.22
C ARG A 217 -15.13 -7.45 -33.88
N GLU A 218 -14.31 -8.36 -33.35
CA GLU A 218 -14.07 -9.68 -33.92
C GLU A 218 -15.18 -10.68 -33.57
N HIS A 219 -15.60 -10.71 -32.29
CA HIS A 219 -16.50 -11.73 -31.76
C HIS A 219 -17.91 -11.23 -31.47
N HIS A 220 -18.20 -9.93 -31.63
CA HIS A 220 -19.47 -9.29 -31.30
C HIS A 220 -19.93 -9.53 -29.84
N ALA A 221 -18.98 -9.69 -28.92
CA ALA A 221 -19.19 -9.95 -27.50
C ALA A 221 -18.43 -8.97 -26.62
N ASP A 222 -19.05 -8.55 -25.52
CA ASP A 222 -18.53 -7.56 -24.60
C ASP A 222 -17.93 -8.25 -23.36
N LEU A 223 -16.60 -8.22 -23.23
CA LEU A 223 -15.87 -8.80 -22.10
C LEU A 223 -16.15 -8.09 -20.78
N HIS A 224 -16.57 -6.81 -20.78
CA HIS A 224 -16.85 -6.09 -19.54
C HIS A 224 -17.98 -6.69 -18.71
N ARG A 225 -18.80 -7.56 -19.30
CA ARG A 225 -19.88 -8.27 -18.61
C ARG A 225 -19.42 -9.53 -17.86
N ASP A 226 -18.19 -9.95 -18.07
CA ASP A 226 -17.58 -11.12 -17.42
C ASP A 226 -16.45 -10.66 -16.50
N LEU A 227 -16.70 -10.65 -15.19
CA LEU A 227 -15.72 -10.21 -14.19
C LEU A 227 -14.46 -11.07 -14.20
N ALA A 228 -14.57 -12.38 -14.40
CA ALA A 228 -13.42 -13.29 -14.47
C ALA A 228 -12.57 -13.01 -15.71
N ALA A 229 -13.21 -12.78 -16.86
CA ALA A 229 -12.53 -12.37 -18.07
C ALA A 229 -11.80 -11.01 -17.87
N MET A 230 -12.47 -10.04 -17.27
CA MET A 230 -11.88 -8.71 -17.02
C MET A 230 -10.67 -8.74 -16.09
N VAL A 231 -10.66 -9.60 -15.07
CA VAL A 231 -9.46 -9.77 -14.23
C VAL A 231 -8.30 -10.29 -15.06
N ARG A 232 -8.53 -11.32 -15.90
CA ARG A 232 -7.49 -11.89 -16.78
C ARG A 232 -6.99 -10.87 -17.82
N VAL A 233 -7.89 -10.07 -18.38
CA VAL A 233 -7.52 -8.99 -19.33
C VAL A 233 -6.66 -7.92 -18.63
N LYS A 234 -7.03 -7.49 -17.41
CA LYS A 234 -6.26 -6.51 -16.63
C LYS A 234 -4.87 -7.02 -16.27
N GLU A 235 -4.75 -8.27 -15.82
CA GLU A 235 -3.44 -8.88 -15.54
C GLU A 235 -2.56 -8.97 -16.80
N ALA A 236 -3.14 -9.35 -17.93
CA ALA A 236 -2.42 -9.41 -19.19
C ALA A 236 -2.04 -8.01 -19.71
N ALA A 237 -2.88 -7.00 -19.50
CA ALA A 237 -2.57 -5.61 -19.83
C ALA A 237 -1.41 -5.06 -18.98
N GLU A 238 -1.40 -5.30 -17.67
CA GLU A 238 -0.28 -4.95 -16.78
C GLU A 238 1.02 -5.62 -17.23
N GLN A 239 0.94 -6.90 -17.57
CA GLN A 239 2.10 -7.66 -18.06
C GLN A 239 2.60 -7.10 -19.40
N ALA A 240 1.71 -6.82 -20.34
CA ALA A 240 2.06 -6.22 -21.64
C ALA A 240 2.71 -4.84 -21.48
N LYS A 241 2.20 -3.99 -20.57
CA LYS A 241 2.84 -2.71 -20.23
C LYS A 241 4.27 -2.90 -19.73
N LYS A 242 4.51 -3.88 -18.87
CA LYS A 242 5.86 -4.19 -18.35
C LYS A 242 6.80 -4.68 -19.47
N GLU A 243 6.33 -5.58 -20.33
CA GLU A 243 7.09 -6.10 -21.46
C GLU A 243 7.43 -5.01 -22.47
N LEU A 244 6.47 -4.12 -22.81
CA LEU A 244 6.69 -3.00 -23.71
C LEU A 244 7.66 -1.94 -23.14
N SER A 245 7.99 -1.97 -21.87
CA SER A 245 9.07 -1.16 -21.32
C SER A 245 10.46 -1.66 -21.72
N VAL A 246 10.58 -2.93 -22.15
CA VAL A 246 11.84 -3.58 -22.54
C VAL A 246 11.83 -3.95 -24.02
N THR A 247 10.72 -4.48 -24.54
CA THR A 247 10.57 -4.95 -25.92
C THR A 247 9.80 -3.93 -26.77
N GLU A 248 9.95 -4.01 -28.11
CA GLU A 248 9.20 -3.15 -29.06
C GLU A 248 7.79 -3.67 -29.34
N MET A 249 7.50 -4.92 -29.02
CA MET A 249 6.25 -5.59 -29.32
C MET A 249 5.99 -6.71 -28.32
N THR A 250 4.73 -6.94 -27.97
CA THR A 250 4.25 -8.09 -27.21
C THR A 250 2.93 -8.61 -27.76
N THR A 251 2.56 -9.84 -27.41
CA THR A 251 1.28 -10.44 -27.76
C THR A 251 0.50 -10.82 -26.50
N ILE A 252 -0.68 -10.26 -26.36
CA ILE A 252 -1.64 -10.62 -25.32
C ILE A 252 -2.43 -11.84 -25.82
N SER A 253 -2.22 -13.00 -25.20
CA SER A 253 -2.89 -14.26 -25.54
C SER A 253 -3.65 -14.80 -24.34
N LEU A 254 -4.97 -14.84 -24.44
CA LEU A 254 -5.88 -15.32 -23.39
C LEU A 254 -6.78 -16.42 -23.95
N PRO A 255 -6.35 -17.68 -23.86
CA PRO A 255 -7.15 -18.81 -24.33
C PRO A 255 -8.42 -18.97 -23.49
N PHE A 256 -9.52 -19.34 -24.14
CA PHE A 256 -10.83 -19.61 -23.51
C PHE A 256 -11.29 -18.44 -22.65
N ILE A 257 -11.20 -17.21 -23.19
CA ILE A 257 -11.54 -16.00 -22.43
C ILE A 257 -13.04 -15.83 -22.25
N SER A 258 -13.83 -16.29 -23.23
CA SER A 258 -15.29 -16.18 -23.20
C SER A 258 -15.94 -17.31 -24.04
N THR A 259 -17.26 -17.37 -24.02
CA THR A 259 -18.08 -18.28 -24.83
C THR A 259 -19.07 -17.47 -25.66
N VAL A 260 -19.03 -17.63 -26.99
CA VAL A 260 -19.91 -16.94 -27.92
C VAL A 260 -20.66 -17.99 -28.78
N GLY A 261 -21.99 -17.95 -28.78
CA GLY A 261 -22.79 -18.90 -29.51
C GLY A 261 -22.57 -20.37 -29.07
N GLY A 262 -22.16 -20.61 -27.81
CA GLY A 262 -21.86 -21.93 -27.27
C GLY A 262 -20.45 -22.45 -27.59
N GLN A 263 -19.63 -21.68 -28.30
CA GLN A 263 -18.24 -22.01 -28.62
C GLN A 263 -17.28 -21.19 -27.78
N ALA A 264 -16.23 -21.83 -27.27
CA ALA A 264 -15.16 -21.12 -26.56
C ALA A 264 -14.34 -20.28 -27.55
N VAL A 265 -14.13 -19.02 -27.20
CA VAL A 265 -13.35 -18.09 -28.00
C VAL A 265 -12.10 -17.66 -27.25
N HIS A 266 -11.08 -17.29 -28.01
CA HIS A 266 -9.77 -16.88 -27.51
C HIS A 266 -9.57 -15.41 -27.84
N LEU A 267 -8.74 -14.73 -27.04
CA LEU A 267 -8.28 -13.40 -27.34
C LEU A 267 -6.78 -13.49 -27.68
N GLU A 268 -6.41 -13.02 -28.86
CA GLU A 268 -5.01 -12.87 -29.26
C GLU A 268 -4.84 -11.51 -29.92
N GLN A 269 -4.08 -10.62 -29.26
CA GLN A 269 -3.88 -9.27 -29.71
C GLN A 269 -2.42 -8.88 -29.61
N THR A 270 -1.80 -8.54 -30.74
CA THR A 270 -0.45 -7.97 -30.76
C THR A 270 -0.50 -6.48 -30.45
N LEU A 271 0.38 -6.03 -29.55
CA LEU A 271 0.53 -4.63 -29.18
C LEU A 271 2.00 -4.21 -29.37
N THR A 272 2.22 -3.14 -30.15
CA THR A 272 3.55 -2.54 -30.31
C THR A 272 3.74 -1.40 -29.30
N ARG A 273 4.99 -1.11 -28.94
CA ARG A 273 5.34 0.06 -28.11
C ARG A 273 4.85 1.37 -28.76
N ALA A 274 4.94 1.49 -30.09
CA ALA A 274 4.44 2.67 -30.79
C ALA A 274 2.93 2.85 -30.58
N LYS A 275 2.14 1.78 -30.68
CA LYS A 275 0.70 1.82 -30.42
C LYS A 275 0.39 2.09 -28.94
N PHE A 276 1.13 1.49 -28.01
CA PHE A 276 1.02 1.79 -26.59
C PHE A 276 1.30 3.27 -26.30
N ASN A 277 2.36 3.84 -26.88
CA ASN A 277 2.66 5.26 -26.73
C ASN A 277 1.55 6.16 -27.28
N GLU A 278 0.94 5.79 -28.42
CA GLU A 278 -0.22 6.50 -28.98
C GLU A 278 -1.41 6.48 -28.01
N LEU A 279 -1.75 5.30 -27.47
CA LEU A 279 -2.87 5.10 -26.54
C LEU A 279 -2.72 5.85 -25.20
N THR A 280 -1.47 6.12 -24.80
CA THR A 280 -1.14 6.70 -23.49
C THR A 280 -0.53 8.10 -23.56
N ALA A 281 -0.50 8.71 -24.76
CA ALA A 281 0.14 10.01 -24.98
C ALA A 281 -0.42 11.12 -24.10
N ASP A 282 -1.73 11.13 -23.89
CA ASP A 282 -2.43 12.08 -23.01
C ASP A 282 -2.06 11.89 -21.54
N LEU A 283 -1.88 10.64 -21.07
CA LEU A 283 -1.46 10.35 -19.71
C LEU A 283 -0.03 10.86 -19.45
N VAL A 284 0.87 10.63 -20.40
CA VAL A 284 2.25 11.16 -20.33
C VAL A 284 2.23 12.70 -20.36
N ALA A 285 1.39 13.31 -21.19
CA ALA A 285 1.26 14.76 -21.27
C ALA A 285 0.73 15.39 -19.96
N ARG A 286 -0.17 14.71 -19.23
CA ARG A 286 -0.69 15.18 -17.94
C ARG A 286 0.41 15.42 -16.89
N THR A 287 1.54 14.73 -16.97
CA THR A 287 2.65 14.92 -16.03
C THR A 287 3.36 16.26 -16.19
N GLU A 288 3.25 16.91 -17.35
CA GLU A 288 3.93 18.18 -17.66
C GLU A 288 3.49 19.33 -16.74
N GLY A 289 2.17 19.47 -16.52
CA GLY A 289 1.61 20.53 -15.69
C GLY A 289 2.22 20.54 -14.27
N PRO A 290 2.12 19.42 -13.52
CA PRO A 290 2.72 19.32 -12.19
C PRO A 290 4.23 19.57 -12.16
N VAL A 291 5.00 19.08 -13.16
CA VAL A 291 6.45 19.34 -13.23
C VAL A 291 6.74 20.83 -13.36
N ARG A 292 6.05 21.52 -14.27
CA ARG A 292 6.22 22.98 -14.47
C ARG A 292 5.80 23.76 -13.21
N SER A 293 4.70 23.35 -12.57
CA SER A 293 4.23 24.01 -11.35
C SER A 293 5.23 23.84 -10.22
N ALA A 294 5.76 22.63 -9.98
CA ALA A 294 6.73 22.39 -8.93
C ALA A 294 8.02 23.20 -9.10
N LEU A 295 8.53 23.30 -10.33
CA LEU A 295 9.70 24.15 -10.63
C LEU A 295 9.40 25.63 -10.41
N SER A 296 8.23 26.11 -10.86
CA SER A 296 7.80 27.50 -10.66
C SER A 296 7.62 27.83 -9.18
N ASP A 297 6.98 26.95 -8.43
CA ASP A 297 6.73 27.14 -6.99
C ASP A 297 8.03 27.11 -6.17
N ALA A 298 9.00 26.28 -6.58
CA ALA A 298 10.34 26.25 -5.99
C ALA A 298 11.20 27.47 -6.40
N GLY A 299 10.76 28.26 -7.37
CA GLY A 299 11.49 29.44 -7.87
C GLY A 299 12.79 29.09 -8.59
N ILE A 300 12.91 27.90 -9.19
CA ILE A 300 14.13 27.45 -9.88
C ILE A 300 13.88 27.08 -11.34
N ALA A 301 14.92 27.26 -12.15
CA ALA A 301 14.93 26.73 -13.50
C ALA A 301 15.32 25.26 -13.52
N ALA A 302 14.87 24.49 -14.53
CA ALA A 302 15.23 23.09 -14.68
C ALA A 302 16.76 22.87 -14.78
N SER A 303 17.51 23.86 -15.28
CA SER A 303 18.98 23.82 -15.39
C SER A 303 19.70 23.93 -14.04
N GLU A 304 19.01 24.32 -12.96
CA GLU A 304 19.56 24.36 -11.59
C GLU A 304 19.44 23.03 -10.86
N LEU A 305 18.69 22.07 -11.43
CA LEU A 305 18.60 20.73 -10.90
C LEU A 305 19.93 19.99 -11.10
N GLY A 306 20.49 19.46 -10.03
CA GLY A 306 21.65 18.57 -10.08
C GLY A 306 21.29 17.16 -10.55
N LYS A 307 20.06 16.72 -10.28
CA LYS A 307 19.61 15.35 -10.59
C LYS A 307 18.10 15.22 -10.67
N VAL A 308 17.63 14.23 -11.44
CA VAL A 308 16.24 13.77 -11.46
C VAL A 308 16.21 12.31 -11.03
N LEU A 309 15.49 12.00 -9.96
CA LEU A 309 15.27 10.64 -9.48
C LEU A 309 13.91 10.15 -9.95
N LEU A 310 13.89 8.93 -10.49
CA LEU A 310 12.66 8.26 -10.89
C LEU A 310 12.22 7.28 -9.81
N VAL A 311 10.98 7.42 -9.36
CA VAL A 311 10.35 6.60 -8.33
C VAL A 311 9.04 6.05 -8.88
N GLY A 312 8.61 4.89 -8.37
CA GLY A 312 7.43 4.19 -8.85
C GLY A 312 7.65 3.39 -10.14
N GLY A 313 7.03 2.22 -10.20
CA GLY A 313 7.24 1.25 -11.30
C GLY A 313 6.88 1.78 -12.69
N SER A 314 5.93 2.74 -12.79
CA SER A 314 5.50 3.31 -14.07
C SER A 314 6.53 4.25 -14.71
N THR A 315 7.53 4.71 -13.96
CA THR A 315 8.68 5.46 -14.50
C THR A 315 9.61 4.61 -15.38
N ARG A 316 9.42 3.29 -15.40
CA ARG A 316 10.14 2.40 -16.30
C ARG A 316 9.67 2.52 -17.76
N ILE A 317 8.49 3.11 -18.00
CA ILE A 317 7.93 3.34 -19.35
C ILE A 317 8.85 4.30 -20.12
N PRO A 318 9.38 3.91 -21.31
CA PRO A 318 10.34 4.73 -22.05
C PRO A 318 9.80 6.12 -22.43
N ALA A 319 8.50 6.23 -22.79
CA ALA A 319 7.87 7.50 -23.12
C ALA A 319 7.84 8.47 -21.91
N VAL A 320 7.70 7.95 -20.69
CA VAL A 320 7.77 8.74 -19.45
C VAL A 320 9.18 9.26 -19.23
N GLN A 321 10.20 8.40 -19.36
CA GLN A 321 11.61 8.81 -19.20
C GLN A 321 12.01 9.88 -20.23
N GLU A 322 11.57 9.71 -21.46
CA GLU A 322 11.83 10.70 -22.53
C GLU A 322 11.11 12.03 -22.25
N LYS A 323 9.86 11.98 -21.74
CA LYS A 323 9.13 13.20 -21.34
C LYS A 323 9.86 13.95 -20.23
N VAL A 324 10.34 13.25 -19.21
CA VAL A 324 11.14 13.85 -18.12
C VAL A 324 12.41 14.51 -18.69
N ARG A 325 13.13 13.83 -19.59
CA ARG A 325 14.31 14.38 -20.25
C ARG A 325 13.98 15.65 -21.06
N GLN A 326 12.86 15.67 -21.77
CA GLN A 326 12.40 16.84 -22.54
C GLN A 326 12.07 18.03 -21.64
N LEU A 327 11.44 17.78 -20.48
CA LEU A 327 11.03 18.83 -19.54
C LEU A 327 12.19 19.41 -18.75
N THR A 328 13.20 18.60 -18.41
CA THR A 328 14.29 19.01 -17.52
C THR A 328 15.63 19.22 -18.23
N GLY A 329 15.80 18.67 -19.43
CA GLY A 329 17.10 18.62 -20.11
C GLY A 329 18.09 17.63 -19.50
N ILE A 330 17.70 16.94 -18.40
CA ILE A 330 18.57 16.05 -17.62
C ILE A 330 18.17 14.60 -17.89
N MET A 331 19.17 13.74 -18.08
CA MET A 331 18.93 12.30 -18.13
C MET A 331 18.56 11.80 -16.73
N PRO A 332 17.38 11.17 -16.55
CA PRO A 332 16.99 10.66 -15.23
C PRO A 332 17.97 9.64 -14.66
N SER A 333 18.22 9.70 -13.36
CA SER A 333 19.13 8.80 -12.67
C SER A 333 18.48 7.42 -12.46
N LYS A 334 19.31 6.37 -12.64
CA LYS A 334 18.96 4.97 -12.34
C LYS A 334 19.69 4.45 -11.09
N SER A 335 20.19 5.35 -10.23
CA SER A 335 21.02 4.98 -9.08
C SER A 335 20.24 4.37 -7.92
N ILE A 336 18.94 4.52 -7.89
CA ILE A 336 18.05 3.93 -6.87
C ILE A 336 17.07 2.95 -7.54
N ASN A 337 16.64 1.93 -6.81
CA ASN A 337 15.57 1.05 -7.26
C ASN A 337 14.22 1.76 -7.03
N PRO A 338 13.45 2.09 -8.08
CA PRO A 338 12.20 2.83 -7.95
C PRO A 338 11.09 2.10 -7.18
N ASP A 339 11.21 0.79 -7.00
CA ASP A 339 10.23 -0.03 -6.28
C ASP A 339 10.56 -0.21 -4.79
N GLU A 340 11.77 0.18 -4.34
CA GLU A 340 12.31 -0.12 -3.01
C GLU A 340 12.75 1.12 -2.22
N CYS A 341 13.19 2.16 -2.92
CA CYS A 341 13.82 3.33 -2.29
C CYS A 341 12.89 4.04 -1.29
N VAL A 342 11.58 4.02 -1.53
CA VAL A 342 10.58 4.62 -0.65
C VAL A 342 10.53 3.90 0.70
N ALA A 343 10.48 2.57 0.72
CA ALA A 343 10.50 1.80 1.95
C ALA A 343 11.85 1.95 2.70
N GLN A 344 12.96 1.98 1.96
CA GLN A 344 14.29 2.20 2.53
C GLN A 344 14.39 3.56 3.22
N GLY A 345 13.91 4.63 2.60
CA GLY A 345 13.89 5.97 3.20
C GLY A 345 12.98 6.05 4.42
N ALA A 346 11.84 5.35 4.40
CA ALA A 346 10.96 5.25 5.57
C ALA A 346 11.64 4.52 6.74
N ALA A 347 12.42 3.47 6.46
CA ALA A 347 13.20 2.76 7.49
C ALA A 347 14.32 3.65 8.06
N ILE A 348 15.00 4.42 7.21
CA ILE A 348 15.99 5.41 7.64
C ILE A 348 15.34 6.43 8.58
N GLN A 349 14.17 6.98 8.20
CA GLN A 349 13.43 7.88 9.07
C GLN A 349 13.03 7.21 10.39
N GLY A 350 12.65 5.93 10.35
CA GLY A 350 12.36 5.16 11.56
C GLY A 350 13.57 5.05 12.50
N ASP A 351 14.74 4.77 11.96
CA ASP A 351 15.97 4.69 12.74
C ASP A 351 16.36 6.04 13.38
N THR A 352 16.14 7.16 12.69
CA THR A 352 16.40 8.51 13.27
C THR A 352 15.45 8.87 14.43
N LEU A 353 14.29 8.20 14.53
CA LEU A 353 13.35 8.38 15.63
C LEU A 353 13.68 7.52 16.86
N ASN A 354 14.66 6.61 16.76
CA ASN A 354 15.18 5.84 17.88
C ASN A 354 16.20 6.64 18.66
N GLU A 355 16.22 6.50 20.00
CA GLU A 355 17.22 7.11 20.88
C GLU A 355 18.66 6.62 20.60
N HIS A 356 18.79 5.44 19.98
CA HIS A 356 20.05 4.81 19.61
C HIS A 356 20.02 4.52 18.10
N THR A 357 20.18 5.58 17.28
CA THR A 357 20.31 5.42 15.83
C THR A 357 21.56 4.60 15.49
N THR A 358 21.42 3.66 14.57
CA THR A 358 22.53 2.81 14.10
C THR A 358 23.25 3.37 12.88
N LEU A 359 22.65 4.41 12.26
CA LEU A 359 23.19 5.09 11.09
C LEU A 359 24.16 6.21 11.51
N THR A 360 25.44 6.02 11.28
CA THR A 360 26.50 7.00 11.65
C THR A 360 26.35 8.35 10.95
N ASN A 361 25.71 8.41 9.80
CA ASN A 361 25.51 9.63 8.99
C ASN A 361 24.13 10.27 9.18
N SER A 362 23.24 9.72 10.01
CA SER A 362 21.87 10.22 10.20
C SER A 362 21.68 10.98 11.52
N THR A 363 22.70 11.03 12.38
CA THR A 363 22.66 11.84 13.61
C THR A 363 22.53 13.30 13.26
N GLY A 364 21.35 13.88 13.57
CA GLY A 364 21.07 15.29 13.29
C GLY A 364 20.45 15.58 11.93
N LEU A 365 20.04 14.55 11.16
CA LEU A 365 19.34 14.76 9.90
C LEU A 365 17.98 15.45 10.14
N LEU A 366 17.85 16.66 9.63
CA LEU A 366 16.62 17.45 9.69
C LEU A 366 15.83 17.26 8.39
N LEU A 367 14.58 16.84 8.52
CA LEU A 367 13.64 16.71 7.42
C LEU A 367 12.58 17.81 7.50
N LEU A 368 12.54 18.66 6.48
CA LEU A 368 11.55 19.72 6.33
C LEU A 368 10.65 19.42 5.13
N ASP A 369 9.41 19.07 5.42
CA ASP A 369 8.38 18.78 4.42
C ASP A 369 7.44 19.97 4.23
N VAL A 370 6.53 19.94 3.26
CA VAL A 370 5.63 21.05 2.94
C VAL A 370 4.18 20.60 2.79
N THR A 371 3.24 21.55 2.95
CA THR A 371 1.83 21.33 2.65
C THR A 371 1.61 21.27 1.13
N PRO A 372 0.86 20.29 0.60
CA PRO A 372 0.68 20.17 -0.86
C PRO A 372 -0.31 21.17 -1.46
N LEU A 373 -1.25 21.66 -0.66
CA LEU A 373 -2.35 22.54 -1.08
C LEU A 373 -2.57 23.66 -0.08
N SER A 374 -3.04 24.82 -0.58
CA SER A 374 -3.44 25.94 0.27
C SER A 374 -4.66 25.58 1.13
N LEU A 375 -4.67 26.09 2.35
CA LEU A 375 -5.78 25.97 3.28
C LEU A 375 -6.45 27.33 3.46
N ALA A 376 -7.77 27.33 3.47
CA ALA A 376 -8.59 28.53 3.51
C ALA A 376 -9.79 28.34 4.43
N ILE A 377 -10.46 29.41 4.76
CA ILE A 377 -11.81 29.40 5.33
C ILE A 377 -12.79 30.11 4.40
N GLU A 378 -14.04 29.65 4.43
CA GLU A 378 -15.12 30.35 3.73
C GLU A 378 -15.49 31.62 4.45
N THR A 379 -15.47 32.73 3.71
CA THR A 379 -15.85 34.04 4.21
C THR A 379 -17.09 34.59 3.47
N VAL A 380 -17.50 35.81 3.81
CA VAL A 380 -18.68 36.47 3.24
C VAL A 380 -18.65 36.44 1.72
N GLY A 381 -19.79 36.10 1.11
CA GLY A 381 -19.91 35.98 -0.35
C GLY A 381 -19.42 34.64 -0.91
N GLY A 382 -19.09 33.64 -0.06
CA GLY A 382 -18.60 32.34 -0.49
C GLY A 382 -17.17 32.39 -1.03
N VAL A 383 -16.36 33.35 -0.56
CA VAL A 383 -14.96 33.50 -0.93
C VAL A 383 -14.10 32.58 -0.08
N ALA A 384 -13.13 31.91 -0.70
CA ALA A 384 -12.10 31.16 0.00
C ALA A 384 -10.95 32.11 0.41
N THR A 385 -10.92 32.50 1.69
CA THR A 385 -9.83 33.33 2.23
C THR A 385 -8.70 32.42 2.69
N ARG A 386 -7.56 32.48 2.00
CA ARG A 386 -6.38 31.67 2.32
C ARG A 386 -5.80 32.06 3.67
N VAL A 387 -5.40 31.05 4.43
CA VAL A 387 -4.77 31.16 5.74
C VAL A 387 -3.37 30.56 5.71
N VAL A 388 -3.22 29.40 5.06
CA VAL A 388 -1.93 28.74 4.84
C VAL A 388 -1.76 28.55 3.34
N GLU A 389 -0.65 29.03 2.79
CA GLU A 389 -0.32 28.84 1.38
C GLU A 389 0.24 27.45 1.13
N ARG A 390 0.03 26.92 -0.08
CA ARG A 390 0.68 25.67 -0.52
C ARG A 390 2.20 25.81 -0.44
N ASN A 391 2.88 24.69 -0.27
CA ASN A 391 4.33 24.63 -0.07
C ASN A 391 4.85 25.37 1.18
N SER A 392 3.98 25.61 2.19
CA SER A 392 4.43 26.06 3.51
C SER A 392 5.13 24.91 4.25
N THR A 393 6.32 25.19 4.79
CA THR A 393 7.16 24.21 5.51
C THR A 393 6.47 23.69 6.77
N LEU A 394 6.50 22.40 7.01
CA LEU A 394 5.92 21.73 8.18
C LEU A 394 6.93 21.66 9.35
N PRO A 395 6.50 21.80 10.61
CA PRO A 395 5.12 22.06 11.06
C PRO A 395 4.69 23.51 10.85
N VAL A 396 3.37 23.75 10.68
CA VAL A 396 2.79 25.09 10.51
C VAL A 396 1.97 25.46 11.75
N HIS A 397 2.20 26.65 12.26
CA HIS A 397 1.32 27.30 13.20
C HIS A 397 0.99 28.71 12.68
N TYR A 398 -0.25 28.92 12.26
CA TYR A 398 -0.67 30.19 11.69
C TYR A 398 -1.99 30.66 12.28
N GLN A 399 -2.10 31.94 12.60
CA GLN A 399 -3.27 32.58 13.22
C GLN A 399 -3.73 33.77 12.39
N GLN A 400 -5.05 33.88 12.23
CA GLN A 400 -5.67 35.04 11.58
C GLN A 400 -6.96 35.42 12.28
N VAL A 401 -7.19 36.73 12.43
CA VAL A 401 -8.41 37.27 13.07
C VAL A 401 -9.44 37.59 12.01
N PHE A 402 -10.63 37.05 12.21
CA PHE A 402 -11.83 37.27 11.40
C PHE A 402 -12.89 37.99 12.24
N THR A 403 -14.00 38.36 11.60
CA THR A 403 -15.10 39.02 12.27
C THR A 403 -16.46 38.50 11.80
N THR A 404 -17.53 38.95 12.46
CA THR A 404 -18.91 38.56 12.09
C THR A 404 -19.42 39.36 10.90
N ALA A 405 -20.18 38.70 10.02
CA ALA A 405 -20.85 39.32 8.87
C ALA A 405 -22.19 39.98 9.23
N GLY A 406 -22.91 39.43 10.21
CA GLY A 406 -24.22 39.88 10.63
C GLY A 406 -24.20 40.58 11.98
N MET A 407 -25.18 41.49 12.17
CA MET A 407 -25.39 42.18 13.46
C MET A 407 -25.89 41.18 14.51
N PHE A 408 -25.34 41.28 15.74
CA PHE A 408 -25.76 40.52 16.92
C PHE A 408 -25.69 39.00 16.76
N GLN A 409 -24.83 38.51 15.88
CA GLN A 409 -24.57 37.07 15.76
C GLN A 409 -24.11 36.49 17.11
N SER A 410 -24.63 35.32 17.46
CA SER A 410 -24.28 34.57 18.67
C SER A 410 -23.38 33.36 18.39
N SER A 411 -23.14 33.07 17.12
CA SER A 411 -22.26 32.00 16.66
C SER A 411 -21.70 32.29 15.27
N VAL A 412 -20.54 31.71 14.96
CA VAL A 412 -19.96 31.67 13.62
C VAL A 412 -19.72 30.24 13.22
N GLU A 413 -19.95 29.94 11.95
CA GLU A 413 -19.59 28.65 11.35
C GLU A 413 -18.28 28.82 10.60
N ILE A 414 -17.33 27.95 10.87
CA ILE A 414 -16.05 27.89 10.21
C ILE A 414 -16.07 26.69 9.25
N ASN A 415 -16.02 26.97 7.95
CA ASN A 415 -15.86 25.97 6.91
C ASN A 415 -14.41 25.98 6.43
N VAL A 416 -13.67 24.93 6.74
CA VAL A 416 -12.26 24.77 6.37
C VAL A 416 -12.20 24.18 4.97
N LEU A 417 -11.40 24.81 4.11
CA LEU A 417 -11.29 24.52 2.69
C LEU A 417 -9.84 24.16 2.35
N GLN A 418 -9.69 23.25 1.38
CA GLN A 418 -8.41 22.89 0.79
C GLN A 418 -8.48 23.05 -0.72
N GLY A 419 -7.51 23.76 -1.32
CA GLY A 419 -7.40 24.00 -2.77
C GLY A 419 -7.04 25.44 -3.13
N GLU A 420 -6.91 25.68 -4.44
CA GLU A 420 -6.35 26.91 -4.99
C GLU A 420 -7.40 27.87 -5.59
N ARG A 421 -8.66 27.48 -5.56
CA ARG A 421 -9.75 28.24 -6.21
C ARG A 421 -10.21 29.42 -5.33
N PRO A 422 -10.57 30.58 -5.93
CA PRO A 422 -10.98 31.75 -5.14
C PRO A 422 -12.36 31.62 -4.49
N MET A 423 -13.22 30.71 -4.99
CA MET A 423 -14.56 30.52 -4.42
C MET A 423 -14.62 29.24 -3.58
N ALA A 424 -15.29 29.30 -2.44
CA ALA A 424 -15.41 28.19 -1.50
C ALA A 424 -16.00 26.91 -2.14
N ARG A 425 -17.02 27.06 -2.98
CA ARG A 425 -17.71 25.96 -3.66
C ARG A 425 -16.82 25.18 -4.64
N ASP A 426 -15.74 25.80 -5.12
CA ASP A 426 -14.83 25.24 -6.11
C ASP A 426 -13.60 24.59 -5.44
N ASN A 427 -13.53 24.61 -4.10
CA ASN A 427 -12.53 23.98 -3.26
C ASN A 427 -13.16 22.82 -2.49
N LYS A 428 -12.32 21.90 -2.01
CA LYS A 428 -12.75 20.81 -1.15
C LYS A 428 -12.99 21.30 0.27
N SER A 429 -14.23 21.18 0.79
CA SER A 429 -14.50 21.35 2.21
C SER A 429 -13.97 20.14 2.96
N ILE A 430 -13.04 20.37 3.89
CA ILE A 430 -12.38 19.33 4.66
C ILE A 430 -12.86 19.27 6.11
N GLY A 431 -13.65 20.23 6.55
CA GLY A 431 -14.26 20.21 7.87
C GLY A 431 -15.11 21.43 8.15
N LYS A 432 -16.17 21.25 8.94
CA LYS A 432 -17.03 22.35 9.39
C LYS A 432 -17.27 22.26 10.88
N PHE A 433 -17.17 23.39 11.58
CA PHE A 433 -17.53 23.47 12.98
C PHE A 433 -18.10 24.83 13.34
N ARG A 434 -18.79 24.91 14.48
CA ARG A 434 -19.48 26.12 14.89
C ARG A 434 -19.02 26.58 16.26
N LEU A 435 -18.46 27.79 16.34
CA LEU A 435 -18.17 28.49 17.59
C LEU A 435 -19.44 29.19 18.07
N LYS A 436 -19.94 28.82 19.25
CA LYS A 436 -21.15 29.37 19.88
C LYS A 436 -20.77 30.25 21.07
N GLY A 437 -21.69 31.18 21.42
CA GLY A 437 -21.53 32.04 22.60
C GLY A 437 -20.50 33.17 22.41
N ILE A 438 -20.33 33.61 21.17
CA ILE A 438 -19.50 34.76 20.83
C ILE A 438 -20.15 36.07 21.34
N ARG A 439 -19.36 37.12 21.49
CA ARG A 439 -19.86 38.45 21.86
C ARG A 439 -20.87 38.95 20.85
N ARG A 440 -22.09 39.28 21.32
CA ARG A 440 -23.11 39.92 20.50
C ARG A 440 -22.81 41.40 20.33
N ALA A 441 -22.47 41.81 19.12
CA ALA A 441 -22.11 43.18 18.76
C ALA A 441 -22.51 43.49 17.32
N MET A 442 -22.27 44.70 16.86
CA MET A 442 -22.42 45.06 15.44
C MET A 442 -21.52 44.22 14.57
N ALA A 443 -21.91 44.02 13.31
CA ALA A 443 -21.06 43.33 12.31
C ALA A 443 -19.68 44.01 12.26
N GLY A 444 -18.62 43.21 12.15
CA GLY A 444 -17.24 43.70 12.12
C GLY A 444 -16.58 43.96 13.48
N VAL A 445 -17.34 43.89 14.59
CA VAL A 445 -16.78 44.18 15.94
C VAL A 445 -16.21 42.93 16.62
N PRO A 446 -16.86 41.75 16.67
CA PRO A 446 -16.30 40.58 17.31
C PRO A 446 -15.00 40.11 16.63
N LYS A 447 -14.02 39.74 17.44
CA LYS A 447 -12.71 39.27 16.98
C LYS A 447 -12.62 37.77 17.17
N ILE A 448 -12.72 37.03 16.06
CA ILE A 448 -12.64 35.56 16.02
C ILE A 448 -11.28 35.19 15.50
N GLU A 449 -10.41 34.76 16.40
CA GLU A 449 -9.08 34.24 16.06
C GLU A 449 -9.22 32.80 15.58
N VAL A 450 -8.78 32.52 14.36
CA VAL A 450 -8.73 31.18 13.80
C VAL A 450 -7.28 30.76 13.66
N THR A 451 -6.94 29.63 14.25
CA THR A 451 -5.59 29.06 14.26
C THR A 451 -5.57 27.76 13.45
N PHE A 452 -4.58 27.63 12.58
CA PHE A 452 -4.26 26.43 11.83
C PHE A 452 -2.96 25.84 12.36
N ASP A 453 -3.03 24.65 12.91
CA ASP A 453 -1.89 23.87 13.40
C ASP A 453 -1.74 22.62 12.54
N ILE A 454 -0.62 22.51 11.81
CA ILE A 454 -0.30 21.31 11.02
C ILE A 454 0.94 20.67 11.64
N ASP A 455 0.81 19.42 12.06
CA ASP A 455 1.92 18.68 12.66
C ASP A 455 2.94 18.18 11.60
N THR A 456 4.01 17.55 12.06
CA THR A 456 5.04 16.98 11.17
C THR A 456 4.56 15.80 10.33
N ASN A 457 3.37 15.26 10.59
CA ASN A 457 2.72 14.23 9.77
C ASN A 457 1.80 14.84 8.69
N GLY A 458 1.67 16.19 8.69
CA GLY A 458 0.74 16.90 7.82
C GLY A 458 -0.72 16.80 8.29
N ILE A 459 -0.99 16.53 9.57
CA ILE A 459 -2.33 16.45 10.13
C ILE A 459 -2.74 17.83 10.65
N LEU A 460 -3.85 18.34 10.14
CA LEU A 460 -4.36 19.67 10.43
C LEU A 460 -5.34 19.67 11.61
N THR A 461 -5.13 20.56 12.54
CA THR A 461 -6.09 20.97 13.57
C THR A 461 -6.44 22.44 13.38
N VAL A 462 -7.73 22.76 13.30
CA VAL A 462 -8.21 24.14 13.21
C VAL A 462 -8.97 24.48 14.48
N SER A 463 -8.60 25.59 15.12
CA SER A 463 -9.31 26.13 16.28
C SER A 463 -9.81 27.54 16.00
N ALA A 464 -10.94 27.88 16.62
CA ALA A 464 -11.48 29.23 16.59
C ALA A 464 -11.74 29.70 18.03
N ARG A 465 -11.35 30.94 18.34
CA ARG A 465 -11.52 31.56 19.65
C ARG A 465 -12.07 32.96 19.51
N ASP A 466 -13.10 33.30 20.26
CA ASP A 466 -13.56 34.65 20.45
C ASP A 466 -12.64 35.33 21.49
N GLN A 467 -11.90 36.36 21.08
CA GLN A 467 -10.95 37.08 21.93
C GLN A 467 -11.62 37.84 23.07
N ASP A 468 -12.89 38.24 22.90
CA ASP A 468 -13.61 39.00 23.93
C ASP A 468 -14.20 38.11 25.02
N THR A 469 -14.77 36.96 24.64
CA THR A 469 -15.44 36.02 25.58
C THR A 469 -14.55 34.90 26.06
N GLY A 470 -13.43 34.66 25.39
CA GLY A 470 -12.54 33.50 25.62
C GLY A 470 -13.12 32.16 25.19
N ARG A 471 -14.32 32.12 24.60
CA ARG A 471 -14.93 30.87 24.06
C ARG A 471 -14.11 30.35 22.91
N ALA A 472 -13.81 29.07 22.96
CA ALA A 472 -13.04 28.39 21.92
C ALA A 472 -13.72 27.08 21.49
N GLN A 473 -13.49 26.70 20.24
CA GLN A 473 -13.87 25.42 19.66
C GLN A 473 -12.78 24.99 18.67
N SER A 474 -12.50 23.72 18.59
CA SER A 474 -11.52 23.16 17.64
C SER A 474 -12.08 21.95 16.90
N ILE A 475 -11.50 21.69 15.74
CA ILE A 475 -11.69 20.48 14.98
C ILE A 475 -10.33 19.99 14.48
N THR A 476 -10.02 18.72 14.70
CA THR A 476 -8.95 18.06 13.94
C THR A 476 -9.57 17.56 12.64
N ILE A 477 -8.97 17.90 11.52
CA ILE A 477 -9.51 17.56 10.21
C ILE A 477 -9.41 16.06 10.01
N THR A 478 -10.58 15.47 9.90
CA THR A 478 -10.77 14.04 9.65
C THR A 478 -11.94 13.91 8.69
N ALA A 479 -11.99 12.87 7.87
CA ALA A 479 -13.12 12.66 6.95
C ALA A 479 -14.46 12.69 7.70
N ASP A 480 -15.51 13.18 7.05
CA ASP A 480 -16.89 13.01 7.55
C ASP A 480 -17.25 11.53 7.75
N ASN A 481 -16.56 10.64 7.04
CA ASN A 481 -16.59 9.18 7.16
C ASN A 481 -15.40 8.61 7.95
N LYS A 482 -14.86 9.38 8.90
CA LYS A 482 -13.87 8.86 9.84
C LYS A 482 -14.46 7.67 10.57
N MET A 483 -13.71 6.58 10.64
CA MET A 483 -13.98 5.56 11.65
C MET A 483 -13.91 6.23 13.03
N SER A 484 -14.95 6.13 13.80
CA SER A 484 -14.93 6.57 15.19
C SER A 484 -13.90 5.77 15.98
N GLU A 485 -13.46 6.27 17.12
CA GLU A 485 -12.51 5.52 17.96
C GLU A 485 -13.09 4.14 18.32
N ASP A 486 -14.41 4.04 18.56
CA ASP A 486 -15.10 2.78 18.81
C ASP A 486 -15.07 1.84 17.60
N GLU A 487 -15.24 2.36 16.38
CA GLU A 487 -15.12 1.58 15.13
C GLU A 487 -13.68 1.15 14.88
N ILE A 488 -12.68 1.99 15.15
CA ILE A 488 -11.26 1.64 15.09
C ILE A 488 -10.95 0.52 16.09
N GLN A 489 -11.40 0.66 17.35
CA GLN A 489 -11.22 -0.36 18.38
C GLN A 489 -11.96 -1.67 18.03
N GLN A 490 -13.13 -1.58 17.41
CA GLN A 490 -13.82 -2.77 16.91
C GLN A 490 -13.06 -3.42 15.76
N ALA A 491 -12.56 -2.64 14.81
CA ALA A 491 -11.75 -3.14 13.71
C ALA A 491 -10.43 -3.79 14.19
N ILE A 492 -9.81 -3.24 15.24
CA ILE A 492 -8.64 -3.86 15.91
C ILE A 492 -9.02 -5.22 16.49
N ARG A 493 -10.09 -5.29 17.29
CA ARG A 493 -10.56 -6.56 17.87
C ARG A 493 -10.90 -7.60 16.81
N ASP A 494 -11.64 -7.20 15.79
CA ASP A 494 -11.96 -8.06 14.65
C ASP A 494 -10.69 -8.58 13.97
N ALA A 495 -9.73 -7.69 13.76
CA ALA A 495 -8.47 -8.02 13.12
C ALA A 495 -7.63 -9.00 13.96
N GLU A 496 -7.60 -8.86 15.28
CA GLU A 496 -6.92 -9.80 16.21
C GLU A 496 -7.61 -11.17 16.21
N GLN A 497 -8.93 -11.20 16.30
CA GLN A 497 -9.72 -12.43 16.25
C GLN A 497 -9.46 -13.23 14.97
N TYR A 498 -9.45 -12.54 13.82
CA TYR A 498 -9.17 -13.19 12.54
C TYR A 498 -7.71 -13.63 12.41
N ALA A 499 -6.77 -12.88 12.95
CA ALA A 499 -5.35 -13.28 12.96
C ALA A 499 -5.13 -14.61 13.70
N ALA A 500 -5.80 -14.80 14.82
CA ALA A 500 -5.74 -16.07 15.57
C ALA A 500 -6.36 -17.23 14.76
N GLN A 501 -7.49 -16.98 14.08
CA GLN A 501 -8.11 -18.00 13.22
C GLN A 501 -7.24 -18.34 12.00
N ASP A 502 -6.64 -17.34 11.35
CA ASP A 502 -5.78 -17.53 10.20
C ASP A 502 -4.48 -18.26 10.58
N ALA A 503 -3.91 -17.95 11.75
CA ALA A 503 -2.75 -18.66 12.30
C ALA A 503 -3.07 -20.14 12.58
N PHE A 504 -4.21 -20.42 13.19
CA PHE A 504 -4.68 -21.79 13.44
C PHE A 504 -4.89 -22.57 12.12
N ARG A 505 -5.53 -21.96 11.13
CA ARG A 505 -5.76 -22.58 9.81
C ARG A 505 -4.45 -22.89 9.08
N ARG A 506 -3.50 -22.00 9.14
CA ARG A 506 -2.16 -22.21 8.56
C ARG A 506 -1.46 -23.40 9.21
N ASP A 507 -1.37 -23.41 10.56
CA ASP A 507 -0.76 -24.52 11.31
C ASP A 507 -1.45 -25.86 11.01
N LEU A 508 -2.77 -25.86 10.85
CA LEU A 508 -3.55 -27.04 10.47
C LEU A 508 -3.19 -27.52 9.07
N MET A 509 -3.14 -26.63 8.08
CA MET A 509 -2.79 -26.98 6.69
C MET A 509 -1.36 -27.48 6.57
N ASP A 510 -0.42 -26.80 7.23
CA ASP A 510 0.99 -27.22 7.26
C ASP A 510 1.14 -28.59 7.92
N THR A 511 0.42 -28.84 9.02
CA THR A 511 0.41 -30.14 9.70
C THR A 511 -0.18 -31.24 8.80
N ILE A 512 -1.28 -30.98 8.09
CA ILE A 512 -1.87 -31.95 7.14
C ILE A 512 -0.89 -32.26 6.01
N ASN A 513 -0.22 -31.26 5.45
CA ASN A 513 0.77 -31.45 4.38
C ASN A 513 1.98 -32.28 4.87
N GLN A 514 2.51 -31.97 6.05
CA GLN A 514 3.59 -32.76 6.67
C GLN A 514 3.17 -34.21 6.93
N ALA A 515 1.97 -34.41 7.43
CA ALA A 515 1.42 -35.75 7.68
C ALA A 515 1.24 -36.56 6.38
N GLN A 516 0.79 -35.93 5.28
CA GLN A 516 0.70 -36.58 3.97
C GLN A 516 2.09 -36.95 3.43
N HIS A 517 3.08 -36.09 3.61
CA HIS A 517 4.45 -36.36 3.23
C HIS A 517 5.04 -37.53 4.03
N LEU A 518 4.86 -37.56 5.36
CA LEU A 518 5.26 -38.65 6.22
C LEU A 518 4.62 -39.98 5.82
N LEU A 519 3.31 -39.99 5.57
CA LEU A 519 2.60 -41.16 5.09
C LEU A 519 3.17 -41.69 3.77
N ALA A 520 3.49 -40.79 2.82
CA ALA A 520 4.06 -41.20 1.54
C ALA A 520 5.44 -41.84 1.72
N GLN A 521 6.30 -41.27 2.56
CA GLN A 521 7.62 -41.77 2.89
C GLN A 521 7.55 -43.15 3.58
N VAL A 522 6.74 -43.28 4.62
CA VAL A 522 6.57 -44.55 5.35
C VAL A 522 5.96 -45.64 4.47
N SER A 523 4.98 -45.30 3.64
CA SER A 523 4.42 -46.26 2.67
C SER A 523 5.47 -46.75 1.65
N ALA A 524 6.33 -45.85 1.14
CA ALA A 524 7.44 -46.20 0.25
C ALA A 524 8.46 -47.11 0.95
N ALA A 525 8.85 -46.78 2.16
CA ALA A 525 9.76 -47.55 2.97
C ALA A 525 9.19 -48.96 3.31
N LEU A 526 7.91 -49.06 3.66
CA LEU A 526 7.25 -50.34 3.89
C LEU A 526 7.26 -51.24 2.62
N ASN A 527 7.06 -50.66 1.45
CA ASN A 527 7.10 -51.40 0.19
C ASN A 527 8.50 -51.94 -0.11
N GLN A 528 9.54 -51.17 0.18
CA GLN A 528 10.93 -51.52 -0.11
C GLN A 528 11.56 -52.44 0.96
N CYS A 529 11.40 -52.12 2.24
CA CYS A 529 12.17 -52.70 3.34
C CYS A 529 11.35 -53.57 4.30
N SER A 530 10.05 -53.76 4.09
CA SER A 530 9.17 -54.47 5.05
C SER A 530 9.54 -55.91 5.34
N LYS A 531 10.38 -56.54 4.53
CA LYS A 531 10.90 -57.91 4.77
C LYS A 531 12.05 -57.93 5.80
N GLN A 532 12.64 -56.79 6.09
CA GLN A 532 13.75 -56.65 7.02
C GLN A 532 13.28 -56.33 8.44
N LEU A 533 11.98 -56.04 8.64
CA LEU A 533 11.36 -55.80 9.94
C LEU A 533 10.82 -57.10 10.57
N ASP A 534 10.83 -57.17 11.90
CA ASP A 534 10.10 -58.22 12.59
C ASP A 534 8.56 -58.06 12.47
N LYS A 535 7.82 -59.10 12.83
CA LYS A 535 6.35 -59.12 12.65
C LYS A 535 5.64 -58.06 13.53
N ASP A 536 6.13 -57.83 14.73
CA ASP A 536 5.47 -56.93 15.68
C ASP A 536 5.77 -55.48 15.35
N GLU A 537 6.99 -55.19 14.94
CA GLU A 537 7.40 -53.89 14.46
C GLU A 537 6.66 -53.48 13.18
N LYS A 538 6.60 -54.40 12.19
CA LYS A 538 5.85 -54.19 10.95
C LYS A 538 4.37 -53.94 11.22
N LYS A 539 3.77 -54.66 12.18
CA LYS A 539 2.38 -54.48 12.56
C LYS A 539 2.17 -53.11 13.18
N ARG A 540 3.01 -52.69 14.14
CA ARG A 540 2.93 -51.35 14.78
C ARG A 540 2.98 -50.24 13.76
N VAL A 541 3.99 -50.24 12.87
CA VAL A 541 4.11 -49.20 11.84
C VAL A 541 2.86 -49.14 10.94
N LYS A 542 2.28 -50.29 10.55
CA LYS A 542 1.07 -50.30 9.75
C LYS A 542 -0.16 -49.82 10.50
N ASP A 543 -0.30 -50.14 11.78
CA ASP A 543 -1.42 -49.68 12.61
C ASP A 543 -1.35 -48.17 12.81
N ASP A 544 -0.17 -47.63 13.06
CA ASP A 544 0.07 -46.17 13.22
C ASP A 544 -0.10 -45.42 11.89
N GLU A 545 0.38 -45.98 10.77
CA GLU A 545 0.12 -45.44 9.43
C GLU A 545 -1.39 -45.39 9.13
N ALA A 546 -2.13 -46.45 9.44
CA ALA A 546 -3.57 -46.49 9.23
C ALA A 546 -4.30 -45.47 10.14
N ALA A 547 -3.86 -45.28 11.39
CA ALA A 547 -4.43 -44.32 12.32
C ALA A 547 -4.26 -42.90 11.79
N LEU A 548 -3.05 -42.50 11.38
CA LEU A 548 -2.78 -41.19 10.82
C LEU A 548 -3.55 -40.97 9.50
N ARG A 549 -3.56 -41.95 8.60
CA ARG A 549 -4.33 -41.93 7.34
C ARG A 549 -5.82 -41.73 7.57
N HIS A 550 -6.38 -42.34 8.59
CA HIS A 550 -7.78 -42.17 8.98
C HIS A 550 -8.09 -40.78 9.47
N LEU A 551 -7.22 -40.17 10.29
CA LEU A 551 -7.40 -38.80 10.78
C LEU A 551 -7.38 -37.80 9.61
N ILE A 552 -6.40 -37.93 8.69
CA ILE A 552 -6.28 -37.04 7.53
C ILE A 552 -7.43 -37.27 6.52
N GLY A 553 -7.86 -38.50 6.31
CA GLY A 553 -8.95 -38.81 5.37
C GLY A 553 -10.31 -38.23 5.77
N ARG A 554 -10.47 -37.87 7.04
CA ARG A 554 -11.66 -37.18 7.55
C ARG A 554 -11.46 -35.68 7.72
N ALA A 555 -10.25 -35.18 7.52
CA ALA A 555 -9.92 -33.78 7.69
C ALA A 555 -10.75 -32.90 6.76
N LYS A 556 -11.57 -32.04 7.36
CA LYS A 556 -12.24 -30.91 6.70
C LYS A 556 -11.72 -29.65 7.36
N PRO A 557 -10.71 -28.97 6.78
CA PRO A 557 -10.02 -27.86 7.44
C PRO A 557 -10.93 -26.80 8.05
N ASP A 558 -12.07 -26.52 7.38
CA ASP A 558 -13.04 -25.53 7.85
C ASP A 558 -13.85 -25.95 9.10
N LYS A 559 -13.78 -27.22 9.50
CA LYS A 559 -14.55 -27.78 10.62
C LYS A 559 -13.68 -28.37 11.72
N MET A 560 -12.37 -28.35 11.55
CA MET A 560 -11.43 -28.92 12.52
C MET A 560 -11.19 -27.97 13.68
N THR A 561 -10.96 -28.57 14.82
CA THR A 561 -10.71 -27.90 16.11
C THR A 561 -9.23 -27.99 16.51
N ALA A 562 -8.84 -27.29 17.56
CA ALA A 562 -7.50 -27.42 18.14
C ALA A 562 -7.22 -28.86 18.65
N ASP A 563 -8.25 -29.58 19.10
CA ASP A 563 -8.13 -30.98 19.53
C ASP A 563 -7.82 -31.89 18.33
N ASP A 564 -8.46 -31.64 17.18
CA ASP A 564 -8.19 -32.39 15.94
C ASP A 564 -6.76 -32.18 15.47
N LEU A 565 -6.27 -30.93 15.49
CA LEU A 565 -4.89 -30.59 15.18
C LEU A 565 -3.90 -31.31 16.10
N SER A 566 -4.17 -31.28 17.41
CA SER A 566 -3.36 -31.99 18.42
C SER A 566 -3.35 -33.51 18.17
N ALA A 567 -4.50 -34.08 17.80
CA ALA A 567 -4.59 -35.51 17.49
C ALA A 567 -3.76 -35.89 16.27
N ILE A 568 -3.75 -35.06 15.20
CA ILE A 568 -2.90 -35.30 14.03
C ILE A 568 -1.43 -35.20 14.40
N LYS A 569 -1.00 -34.16 15.13
CA LYS A 569 0.41 -34.00 15.57
C LYS A 569 0.87 -35.18 16.43
N SER A 570 0.02 -35.66 17.34
CA SER A 570 0.31 -36.83 18.17
C SER A 570 0.44 -38.11 17.34
N ALA A 571 -0.46 -38.33 16.38
CA ALA A 571 -0.39 -39.50 15.49
C ALA A 571 0.84 -39.46 14.57
N MET A 572 1.25 -38.27 14.10
CA MET A 572 2.50 -38.10 13.35
C MET A 572 3.70 -38.49 14.19
N ALA A 573 3.83 -37.96 15.40
CA ALA A 573 4.94 -38.28 16.32
C ALA A 573 4.99 -39.78 16.66
N THR A 574 3.82 -40.42 16.81
CA THR A 574 3.75 -41.87 17.04
C THR A 574 4.25 -42.65 15.83
N LEU A 575 3.83 -42.27 14.62
CA LEU A 575 4.29 -42.92 13.38
C LEU A 575 5.79 -42.68 13.13
N GLU A 576 6.31 -41.47 13.36
CA GLU A 576 7.74 -41.17 13.27
C GLU A 576 8.55 -42.06 14.22
N SER A 577 8.10 -42.19 15.47
CA SER A 577 8.77 -43.03 16.45
C SER A 577 8.74 -44.52 16.08
N SER A 578 7.58 -45.05 15.67
CA SER A 578 7.45 -46.47 15.32
C SER A 578 8.14 -46.83 13.99
N SER A 579 8.25 -45.87 13.06
CA SER A 579 8.89 -46.07 11.75
C SER A 579 10.39 -45.73 11.73
N ALA A 580 11.00 -45.23 12.82
CA ALA A 580 12.37 -44.78 12.84
C ALA A 580 13.39 -45.84 12.34
N HIS A 581 13.26 -47.08 12.77
CA HIS A 581 14.10 -48.19 12.30
C HIS A 581 13.85 -48.48 10.81
N LEU A 582 12.59 -48.54 10.38
CA LEU A 582 12.23 -48.72 8.96
C LEU A 582 12.86 -47.62 8.08
N MET A 583 12.78 -46.37 8.51
CA MET A 583 13.34 -45.22 7.79
C MET A 583 14.87 -45.25 7.73
N SER A 584 15.54 -45.83 8.72
CA SER A 584 17.00 -46.03 8.68
C SER A 584 17.44 -47.08 7.65
N LEU A 585 16.55 -48.00 7.27
CA LEU A 585 16.78 -49.03 6.25
C LEU A 585 16.38 -48.59 4.83
N PHE A 586 15.67 -47.47 4.73
CA PHE A 586 15.12 -46.96 3.47
C PHE A 586 16.13 -46.08 2.73
N ASP A 587 16.44 -46.45 1.46
CA ASP A 587 17.24 -45.63 0.54
C ASP A 587 16.34 -45.01 -0.54
N PRO A 588 16.06 -43.71 -0.49
CA PRO A 588 15.19 -43.07 -1.49
C PRO A 588 15.78 -43.07 -2.91
N ASN A 589 17.10 -43.27 -3.08
CA ASN A 589 17.76 -43.28 -4.39
C ASN A 589 17.82 -44.67 -5.03
N ALA A 590 17.46 -45.76 -4.35
CA ALA A 590 17.51 -47.10 -4.88
C ALA A 590 16.49 -47.39 -5.99
N GLN A 591 15.50 -46.52 -6.25
CA GLN A 591 14.50 -46.67 -7.32
C GLN A 591 14.92 -46.10 -8.69
N SER A 592 16.02 -45.35 -8.79
CA SER A 592 16.46 -44.73 -10.06
C SER A 592 17.43 -45.60 -10.88
N GLY A 593 17.74 -46.84 -10.42
CA GLY A 593 18.73 -47.74 -11.03
C GLY A 593 18.20 -48.93 -11.81
N GLY A 594 16.91 -49.03 -12.08
CA GLY A 594 16.30 -50.22 -12.67
C GLY A 594 15.44 -49.98 -13.90
N GLN A 595 16.00 -49.38 -14.96
CA GLN A 595 15.59 -49.55 -16.36
C GLN A 595 16.75 -49.07 -17.26
N SER A 596 17.63 -49.98 -17.60
CA SER A 596 18.49 -49.92 -18.78
C SER A 596 18.00 -50.95 -19.79
#